data_e21c6cd12ac1c0da9dd645b59228b0a5
#
_entry.id   e21c6cd12ac1c0da9dd645b59228b0a5
#
_cell.length_a   1.000
_cell.length_b   1.000
_cell.length_c   1.000
_cell.angle_alpha   90.00
_cell.angle_beta   90.00
_cell.angle_gamma   90.00
#
_symmetry.space_group_name_H-M   'P 1'
#
loop_
_entity.id
_entity.type
_entity.pdbx_description
1 polymer ?
#
loop_
_entity_poly.entity_id
_entity_poly.type
_entity_poly.pdbx_seq_one_letter_code
_entity_poly.pdbx_strand_id
1 'polypeptide(L)'
;YSNKSKNTIGVVAQKDKKIEDPSINDLYEMGTVAQILRVLKMPDGSTTIIIQGKKRFKIDDLISNLPYLKVKISSIFENNKEKKESEFKLTVESIKETAVKIINENPNIPSEASFAIKNIQSDSFLINFVSSNMNLSVNDKQKILSSKNISERALLCLKYINLEYQKLELKNDIQSRVRND
;
A
#
# COMPACT_ATOMS: atom_id res chain seq x y z
N TYR A 1 -1.01 12.94 -30.50
CA TYR A 1 -0.36 12.78 -29.17
C TYR A 1 -1.46 12.78 -28.11
N SER A 2 -1.70 11.64 -27.48
CA SER A 2 -2.87 11.40 -26.65
C SER A 2 -2.80 12.14 -25.32
N ASN A 3 -3.89 12.76 -24.92
CA ASN A 3 -4.13 13.44 -23.65
C ASN A 3 -3.96 12.54 -22.39
N LYS A 4 -3.48 11.32 -22.52
CA LYS A 4 -3.30 10.37 -21.41
C LYS A 4 -2.16 10.71 -20.44
N SER A 5 -1.18 11.53 -20.85
CA SER A 5 -0.04 11.88 -20.00
C SER A 5 -0.30 13.03 -19.02
N LYS A 6 -1.39 13.81 -19.20
CA LYS A 6 -1.67 14.98 -18.36
C LYS A 6 -2.17 14.68 -16.94
N ASN A 7 -2.63 13.45 -16.67
CA ASN A 7 -3.24 13.09 -15.40
C ASN A 7 -2.40 12.05 -14.62
N THR A 8 -1.10 11.99 -14.87
CA THR A 8 -0.22 11.01 -14.23
C THR A 8 0.85 11.72 -13.42
N ILE A 9 1.04 11.28 -12.18
CA ILE A 9 2.04 11.82 -11.23
C ILE A 9 2.84 10.68 -10.61
N GLY A 10 4.06 10.98 -10.15
CA GLY A 10 4.80 10.12 -9.23
C GLY A 10 4.40 10.44 -7.80
N VAL A 11 4.11 9.40 -7.01
CA VAL A 11 3.82 9.52 -5.58
C VAL A 11 4.90 8.80 -4.81
N VAL A 12 5.55 9.51 -3.88
CA VAL A 12 6.65 9.03 -3.07
C VAL A 12 6.41 9.41 -1.62
N ALA A 13 6.71 8.50 -0.72
CA ALA A 13 6.60 8.77 0.70
C ALA A 13 7.80 9.59 1.20
N GLN A 14 7.54 10.46 2.15
CA GLN A 14 8.52 11.24 2.88
C GLN A 14 9.04 10.44 4.09
N LYS A 15 10.34 10.51 4.38
CA LYS A 15 10.97 9.81 5.50
C LYS A 15 10.57 10.40 6.85
N ASP A 16 10.54 11.73 6.95
CA ASP A 16 10.08 12.46 8.13
C ASP A 16 8.96 13.42 7.75
N LYS A 17 7.75 13.15 8.25
CA LYS A 17 6.55 13.96 8.02
C LYS A 17 6.61 15.39 8.59
N LYS A 18 7.59 15.70 9.44
CA LYS A 18 7.76 17.03 10.06
C LYS A 18 8.44 18.04 9.12
N ILE A 19 9.07 17.58 8.05
CA ILE A 19 9.73 18.44 7.08
C ILE A 19 8.66 19.00 6.15
N GLU A 20 8.40 20.30 6.21
CA GLU A 20 7.36 20.95 5.41
C GLU A 20 7.71 21.04 3.93
N ASP A 21 9.00 21.28 3.61
CA ASP A 21 9.52 21.38 2.25
C ASP A 21 10.62 20.34 2.00
N PRO A 22 10.25 19.07 1.74
CA PRO A 22 11.21 17.97 1.63
C PRO A 22 12.04 18.06 0.35
N SER A 23 13.34 17.89 0.53
CA SER A 23 14.30 17.69 -0.57
C SER A 23 14.22 16.22 -1.07
N ILE A 24 14.93 15.93 -2.17
CA ILE A 24 15.02 14.55 -2.69
C ILE A 24 15.58 13.56 -1.65
N ASN A 25 16.47 14.01 -0.76
CA ASN A 25 17.09 13.18 0.26
C ASN A 25 16.12 12.80 1.39
N ASP A 26 15.06 13.57 1.56
CA ASP A 26 14.02 13.35 2.56
C ASP A 26 12.94 12.39 2.09
N LEU A 27 12.99 11.98 0.81
CA LEU A 27 12.05 11.06 0.20
C LEU A 27 12.61 9.63 0.16
N TYR A 28 11.71 8.65 0.14
CA TYR A 28 12.10 7.28 -0.17
C TYR A 28 12.40 7.16 -1.68
N GLU A 29 13.26 6.22 -2.03
CA GLU A 29 13.65 5.99 -3.43
C GLU A 29 12.55 5.31 -4.24
N MET A 30 11.71 4.53 -3.57
CA MET A 30 10.63 3.78 -4.22
C MET A 30 9.32 4.52 -4.11
N GLY A 31 8.67 4.67 -5.25
CA GLY A 31 7.36 5.30 -5.35
C GLY A 31 6.41 4.55 -6.28
N THR A 32 5.25 5.17 -6.50
CA THR A 32 4.19 4.64 -7.35
C THR A 32 3.76 5.69 -8.37
N VAL A 33 3.78 5.33 -9.65
CA VAL A 33 3.12 6.10 -10.70
C VAL A 33 1.61 5.99 -10.47
N ALA A 34 0.97 7.12 -10.31
CA ALA A 34 -0.47 7.19 -10.05
C ALA A 34 -1.19 8.03 -11.11
N GLN A 35 -2.40 7.63 -11.44
CA GLN A 35 -3.31 8.38 -12.29
C GLN A 35 -4.23 9.22 -11.40
N ILE A 36 -4.34 10.51 -11.70
CA ILE A 36 -5.33 11.39 -11.07
C ILE A 36 -6.70 11.06 -11.69
N LEU A 37 -7.62 10.60 -10.85
CA LEU A 37 -8.99 10.28 -11.25
C LEU A 37 -9.90 11.49 -11.13
N ARG A 38 -9.77 12.25 -10.02
CA ARG A 38 -10.55 13.46 -9.74
C ARG A 38 -9.75 14.48 -8.95
N VAL A 39 -10.06 15.74 -9.17
CA VAL A 39 -9.61 16.89 -8.39
C VAL A 39 -10.85 17.55 -7.79
N LEU A 40 -10.89 17.65 -6.49
CA LEU A 40 -11.99 18.24 -5.73
C LEU A 40 -11.51 19.53 -5.04
N LYS A 41 -12.18 20.63 -5.29
CA LYS A 41 -11.98 21.87 -4.55
C LYS A 41 -12.91 21.86 -3.34
N MET A 42 -12.33 21.95 -2.15
CA MET A 42 -13.10 21.94 -0.90
C MET A 42 -13.56 23.36 -0.53
N PRO A 43 -14.63 23.50 0.26
CA PRO A 43 -15.14 24.82 0.68
C PRO A 43 -14.14 25.67 1.48
N ASP A 44 -13.18 25.02 2.16
CA ASP A 44 -12.09 25.66 2.90
C ASP A 44 -10.94 26.18 2.01
N GLY A 45 -11.07 26.06 0.68
CA GLY A 45 -10.06 26.43 -0.30
C GLY A 45 -8.98 25.39 -0.54
N SER A 46 -8.96 24.27 0.21
CA SER A 46 -8.04 23.18 -0.02
C SER A 46 -8.39 22.38 -1.29
N THR A 47 -7.40 21.68 -1.83
CA THR A 47 -7.59 20.81 -2.99
C THR A 47 -7.32 19.36 -2.62
N THR A 48 -8.33 18.51 -2.79
CA THR A 48 -8.23 17.07 -2.60
C THR A 48 -8.14 16.39 -3.96
N ILE A 49 -7.20 15.46 -4.11
CA ILE A 49 -7.06 14.65 -5.32
C ILE A 49 -7.36 13.19 -5.00
N ILE A 50 -8.11 12.54 -5.89
CA ILE A 50 -8.33 11.09 -5.87
C ILE A 50 -7.41 10.49 -6.91
N ILE A 51 -6.52 9.60 -6.47
CA ILE A 51 -5.50 8.97 -7.30
C ILE A 51 -5.61 7.46 -7.28
N GLN A 52 -5.17 6.82 -8.35
CA GLN A 52 -5.07 5.37 -8.45
C GLN A 52 -3.62 4.98 -8.79
N GLY A 53 -2.99 4.20 -7.92
CA GLY A 53 -1.67 3.62 -8.18
C GLY A 53 -1.69 2.68 -9.38
N LYS A 54 -0.68 2.75 -10.23
CA LYS A 54 -0.55 1.92 -11.45
C LYS A 54 0.68 1.03 -11.43
N LYS A 55 1.86 1.61 -11.25
CA LYS A 55 3.14 0.91 -11.33
C LYS A 55 4.12 1.44 -10.31
N ARG A 56 4.96 0.57 -9.79
CA ARG A 56 6.09 0.95 -8.94
C ARG A 56 7.21 1.53 -9.80
N PHE A 57 7.94 2.48 -9.24
CA PHE A 57 9.16 3.01 -9.84
C PHE A 57 10.23 3.24 -8.79
N LYS A 58 11.48 3.29 -9.24
CA LYS A 58 12.59 3.76 -8.44
C LYS A 58 13.04 5.13 -8.97
N ILE A 59 13.37 6.04 -8.06
CA ILE A 59 14.02 7.31 -8.40
C ILE A 59 15.49 7.01 -8.69
N ASP A 60 15.95 7.44 -9.88
CA ASP A 60 17.35 7.32 -10.29
C ASP A 60 18.11 8.61 -10.00
N ASP A 61 17.60 9.74 -10.50
CA ASP A 61 18.25 11.05 -10.40
C ASP A 61 17.24 12.18 -10.26
N LEU A 62 17.67 13.28 -9.65
CA LEU A 62 16.97 14.55 -9.64
C LEU A 62 17.25 15.32 -10.92
N ILE A 63 16.19 15.76 -11.63
CA ILE A 63 16.31 16.59 -12.82
C ILE A 63 16.17 18.08 -12.47
N SER A 64 15.17 18.43 -11.63
CA SER A 64 14.87 19.81 -11.26
C SER A 64 14.06 19.86 -9.96
N ASN A 65 14.30 20.89 -9.15
CA ASN A 65 13.52 21.19 -7.94
C ASN A 65 12.38 22.20 -8.20
N LEU A 66 12.46 22.98 -9.25
CA LEU A 66 11.53 24.08 -9.53
C LEU A 66 10.83 23.88 -10.86
N PRO A 67 9.55 24.26 -11.00
CA PRO A 67 8.63 24.72 -9.95
C PRO A 67 8.11 23.59 -9.05
N TYR A 68 8.47 22.35 -9.31
CA TYR A 68 8.18 21.12 -8.55
C TYR A 68 9.29 20.09 -8.79
N LEU A 69 9.38 19.11 -7.91
CA LEU A 69 10.37 18.04 -8.05
C LEU A 69 10.14 17.24 -9.35
N LYS A 70 11.13 17.23 -10.22
CA LYS A 70 11.21 16.39 -11.41
C LYS A 70 12.37 15.42 -11.26
N VAL A 71 12.08 14.14 -11.44
CA VAL A 71 13.04 13.06 -11.26
C VAL A 71 13.07 12.15 -12.48
N LYS A 72 14.23 11.55 -12.72
CA LYS A 72 14.39 10.42 -13.62
C LYS A 72 14.00 9.17 -12.86
N ILE A 73 13.22 8.31 -13.48
CA ILE A 73 12.73 7.08 -12.84
C ILE A 73 13.00 5.88 -13.72
N SER A 74 13.22 4.72 -13.08
CA SER A 74 13.20 3.41 -13.72
C SER A 74 11.99 2.61 -13.28
N SER A 75 11.39 1.89 -14.24
CA SER A 75 10.29 0.97 -13.97
C SER A 75 10.80 -0.29 -13.28
N ILE A 76 10.06 -0.75 -12.27
CA ILE A 76 10.35 -2.01 -11.61
C ILE A 76 9.58 -3.12 -12.32
N PHE A 77 10.31 -4.01 -12.95
CA PHE A 77 9.75 -5.22 -13.55
C PHE A 77 9.79 -6.34 -12.50
N GLU A 78 8.64 -6.96 -12.26
CA GLU A 78 8.57 -8.11 -11.36
C GLU A 78 9.16 -9.33 -12.04
N ASN A 79 10.24 -9.87 -11.46
CA ASN A 79 10.81 -11.12 -11.92
C ASN A 79 10.04 -12.30 -11.31
N ASN A 80 9.18 -12.92 -12.10
CA ASN A 80 8.37 -14.05 -11.66
C ASN A 80 9.11 -15.42 -11.78
N LYS A 81 10.38 -15.43 -12.19
CA LYS A 81 11.12 -16.67 -12.49
C LYS A 81 11.48 -17.53 -11.27
N GLU A 82 11.40 -16.98 -10.06
CA GLU A 82 11.77 -17.67 -8.81
C GLU A 82 10.56 -18.15 -7.99
N LYS A 83 9.38 -18.20 -8.60
CA LYS A 83 8.19 -18.66 -7.90
C LYS A 83 8.26 -20.18 -7.68
N LYS A 84 8.35 -20.59 -6.43
CA LYS A 84 7.77 -21.85 -6.00
C LYS A 84 6.26 -21.67 -6.00
N GLU A 85 5.60 -22.01 -7.10
CA GLU A 85 4.21 -21.65 -7.37
C GLU A 85 3.24 -22.10 -6.27
N SER A 86 3.46 -23.30 -5.71
CA SER A 86 2.66 -23.83 -4.61
C SER A 86 2.80 -23.02 -3.32
N GLU A 87 4.02 -22.66 -2.93
CA GLU A 87 4.30 -21.87 -1.73
C GLU A 87 3.71 -20.45 -1.85
N PHE A 88 3.86 -19.84 -3.03
CA PHE A 88 3.29 -18.52 -3.29
C PHE A 88 1.75 -18.55 -3.21
N LYS A 89 1.10 -19.53 -3.82
CA LYS A 89 -0.37 -19.67 -3.76
C LYS A 89 -0.86 -19.85 -2.33
N LEU A 90 -0.23 -20.71 -1.54
CA LEU A 90 -0.56 -20.88 -0.12
C LEU A 90 -0.37 -19.59 0.68
N THR A 91 0.69 -18.84 0.39
CA THR A 91 0.94 -17.54 1.04
C THR A 91 -0.19 -16.55 0.72
N VAL A 92 -0.59 -16.46 -0.54
CA VAL A 92 -1.67 -15.56 -0.98
C VAL A 92 -3.01 -15.96 -0.38
N GLU A 93 -3.31 -17.25 -0.32
CA GLU A 93 -4.52 -17.77 0.32
C GLU A 93 -4.55 -17.43 1.81
N SER A 94 -3.43 -17.63 2.52
CA SER A 94 -3.30 -17.27 3.93
C SER A 94 -3.49 -15.76 4.18
N ILE A 95 -2.98 -14.89 3.28
CA ILE A 95 -3.23 -13.44 3.34
C ILE A 95 -4.74 -13.17 3.22
N LYS A 96 -5.40 -13.80 2.25
CA LYS A 96 -6.83 -13.63 1.97
C LYS A 96 -7.68 -14.04 3.17
N GLU A 97 -7.41 -15.21 3.73
CA GLU A 97 -8.10 -15.72 4.91
C GLU A 97 -7.91 -14.82 6.12
N THR A 98 -6.68 -14.41 6.41
CA THR A 98 -6.39 -13.53 7.55
C THR A 98 -7.04 -12.15 7.39
N ALA A 99 -7.05 -11.60 6.17
CA ALA A 99 -7.76 -10.35 5.87
C ALA A 99 -9.26 -10.46 6.15
N VAL A 100 -9.88 -11.59 5.75
CA VAL A 100 -11.31 -11.85 6.01
C VAL A 100 -11.57 -11.99 7.51
N LYS A 101 -10.70 -12.66 8.26
CA LYS A 101 -10.82 -12.76 9.73
C LYS A 101 -10.79 -11.37 10.38
N ILE A 102 -9.81 -10.53 10.01
CA ILE A 102 -9.71 -9.16 10.54
C ILE A 102 -10.98 -8.36 10.26
N ILE A 103 -11.53 -8.46 9.04
CA ILE A 103 -12.75 -7.75 8.66
C ILE A 103 -13.94 -8.22 9.52
N ASN A 104 -14.10 -9.53 9.67
CA ASN A 104 -15.23 -10.10 10.41
C ASN A 104 -15.17 -9.82 11.92
N GLU A 105 -13.97 -9.69 12.48
CA GLU A 105 -13.76 -9.47 13.91
C GLU A 105 -13.61 -7.99 14.30
N ASN A 106 -13.46 -7.10 13.31
CA ASN A 106 -13.33 -5.67 13.55
C ASN A 106 -14.66 -4.95 13.29
N PRO A 107 -15.36 -4.48 14.33
CA PRO A 107 -16.68 -3.83 14.18
C PRO A 107 -16.64 -2.50 13.42
N ASN A 108 -15.44 -1.94 13.21
CA ASN A 108 -15.27 -0.69 12.47
C ASN A 108 -15.14 -0.89 10.95
N ILE A 109 -15.07 -2.14 10.48
CA ILE A 109 -14.96 -2.47 9.06
C ILE A 109 -16.30 -3.06 8.60
N PRO A 110 -16.91 -2.51 7.52
CA PRO A 110 -18.13 -3.08 6.96
C PRO A 110 -17.92 -4.54 6.52
N SER A 111 -18.87 -5.43 6.83
CA SER A 111 -18.80 -6.86 6.50
C SER A 111 -18.71 -7.13 4.99
N GLU A 112 -19.25 -6.22 4.18
CA GLU A 112 -19.19 -6.26 2.72
C GLU A 112 -17.75 -6.24 2.18
N ALA A 113 -16.81 -5.69 2.96
CA ALA A 113 -15.39 -5.71 2.59
C ALA A 113 -14.82 -7.13 2.49
N SER A 114 -15.35 -8.10 3.28
CA SER A 114 -14.94 -9.50 3.19
C SER A 114 -15.31 -10.13 1.85
N PHE A 115 -16.49 -9.76 1.31
CA PHE A 115 -16.90 -10.19 -0.02
C PHE A 115 -16.00 -9.62 -1.12
N ALA A 116 -15.63 -8.35 -1.00
CA ALA A 116 -14.70 -7.72 -1.94
C ALA A 116 -13.34 -8.44 -1.96
N ILE A 117 -12.76 -8.71 -0.78
CA ILE A 117 -11.49 -9.45 -0.65
C ILE A 117 -11.58 -10.85 -1.29
N LYS A 118 -12.65 -11.59 -1.02
CA LYS A 118 -12.85 -12.95 -1.56
C LYS A 118 -12.90 -12.97 -3.09
N ASN A 119 -13.42 -11.93 -3.72
CA ASN A 119 -13.58 -11.83 -5.16
C ASN A 119 -12.38 -11.25 -5.92
N ILE A 120 -11.31 -10.82 -5.23
CA ILE A 120 -10.09 -10.39 -5.90
C ILE A 120 -9.42 -11.59 -6.57
N GLN A 121 -9.29 -11.51 -7.91
CA GLN A 121 -8.70 -12.57 -8.74
C GLN A 121 -7.18 -12.43 -8.92
N SER A 122 -6.68 -11.19 -8.89
CA SER A 122 -5.25 -10.91 -9.08
C SER A 122 -4.49 -10.98 -7.76
N ASP A 123 -3.58 -11.94 -7.63
CA ASP A 123 -2.72 -12.11 -6.46
C ASP A 123 -1.92 -10.84 -6.16
N SER A 124 -1.33 -10.23 -7.19
CA SER A 124 -0.56 -8.99 -7.04
C SER A 124 -1.45 -7.83 -6.57
N PHE A 125 -2.66 -7.74 -7.08
CA PHE A 125 -3.60 -6.72 -6.63
C PHE A 125 -4.03 -6.97 -5.18
N LEU A 126 -4.33 -8.21 -4.80
CA LEU A 126 -4.68 -8.58 -3.43
C LEU A 126 -3.58 -8.19 -2.44
N ILE A 127 -2.33 -8.59 -2.71
CA ILE A 127 -1.18 -8.28 -1.86
C ILE A 127 -1.03 -6.76 -1.69
N ASN A 128 -1.10 -6.01 -2.78
CA ASN A 128 -0.96 -4.55 -2.75
C ASN A 128 -2.15 -3.88 -2.02
N PHE A 129 -3.36 -4.35 -2.26
CA PHE A 129 -4.58 -3.85 -1.63
C PHE A 129 -4.54 -4.07 -0.12
N VAL A 130 -4.26 -5.27 0.33
CA VAL A 130 -4.13 -5.59 1.76
C VAL A 130 -3.02 -4.78 2.39
N SER A 131 -1.82 -4.74 1.78
CA SER A 131 -0.68 -3.99 2.30
C SER A 131 -0.95 -2.49 2.45
N SER A 132 -1.70 -1.89 1.53
CA SER A 132 -2.03 -0.46 1.60
C SER A 132 -3.06 -0.15 2.69
N ASN A 133 -3.95 -1.08 3.00
CA ASN A 133 -5.02 -0.90 3.99
C ASN A 133 -4.63 -1.29 5.42
N MET A 134 -3.54 -2.03 5.62
CA MET A 134 -3.02 -2.33 6.96
C MET A 134 -2.59 -1.06 7.71
N ASN A 135 -2.79 -1.07 9.03
CA ASN A 135 -2.34 0.02 9.91
C ASN A 135 -0.86 -0.13 10.28
N LEU A 136 0.01 0.08 9.30
CA LEU A 136 1.47 -0.01 9.42
C LEU A 136 2.14 1.37 9.42
N SER A 137 3.34 1.44 9.98
CA SER A 137 4.21 2.59 9.81
C SER A 137 4.55 2.82 8.33
N VAL A 138 4.85 4.08 7.96
CA VAL A 138 5.30 4.39 6.59
C VAL A 138 6.54 3.57 6.22
N ASN A 139 7.47 3.40 7.17
CA ASN A 139 8.67 2.59 6.96
C ASN A 139 8.35 1.11 6.63
N ASP A 140 7.39 0.51 7.33
CA ASP A 140 7.01 -0.88 7.07
C ASP A 140 6.24 -1.04 5.75
N LYS A 141 5.33 -0.11 5.43
CA LYS A 141 4.70 -0.05 4.10
C LYS A 141 5.74 0.11 3.00
N GLN A 142 6.77 0.91 3.24
CA GLN A 142 7.86 1.11 2.29
C GLN A 142 8.72 -0.14 2.10
N LYS A 143 8.97 -0.94 3.16
CA LYS A 143 9.64 -2.25 3.04
C LYS A 143 8.87 -3.19 2.11
N ILE A 144 7.54 -3.25 2.26
CA ILE A 144 6.69 -4.05 1.37
C ILE A 144 6.77 -3.53 -0.07
N LEU A 145 6.64 -2.21 -0.26
CA LEU A 145 6.70 -1.58 -1.58
C LEU A 145 8.03 -1.82 -2.30
N SER A 146 9.13 -1.82 -1.53
CA SER A 146 10.50 -1.95 -2.05
C SER A 146 10.95 -3.40 -2.27
N SER A 147 10.16 -4.39 -1.85
CA SER A 147 10.51 -5.80 -2.04
C SER A 147 10.69 -6.12 -3.54
N LYS A 148 11.75 -6.89 -3.85
CA LYS A 148 12.23 -7.09 -5.22
C LYS A 148 11.25 -7.88 -6.07
N ASN A 149 10.71 -8.95 -5.51
CA ASN A 149 9.80 -9.84 -6.23
C ASN A 149 8.47 -9.99 -5.48
N ILE A 150 7.48 -10.57 -6.17
CA ILE A 150 6.12 -10.69 -5.62
C ILE A 150 6.06 -11.70 -4.45
N SER A 151 6.90 -12.73 -4.44
CA SER A 151 6.91 -13.73 -3.37
C SER A 151 7.43 -13.15 -2.07
N GLU A 152 8.52 -12.37 -2.10
CA GLU A 152 9.00 -11.61 -0.93
C GLU A 152 7.95 -10.63 -0.42
N ARG A 153 7.27 -9.94 -1.33
CA ARG A 153 6.21 -9.00 -0.98
C ARG A 153 5.02 -9.70 -0.33
N ALA A 154 4.63 -10.88 -0.84
CA ALA A 154 3.58 -11.70 -0.25
C ALA A 154 3.96 -12.16 1.17
N LEU A 155 5.19 -12.64 1.38
CA LEU A 155 5.67 -13.06 2.69
C LEU A 155 5.72 -11.90 3.70
N LEU A 156 6.16 -10.72 3.29
CA LEU A 156 6.12 -9.53 4.13
C LEU A 156 4.68 -9.11 4.45
N CYS A 157 3.79 -9.14 3.46
CA CYS A 157 2.37 -8.87 3.66
C CYS A 157 1.76 -9.85 4.67
N LEU A 158 2.00 -11.16 4.51
CA LEU A 158 1.52 -12.19 5.43
C LEU A 158 2.05 -11.99 6.84
N LYS A 159 3.34 -11.69 6.99
CA LYS A 159 3.95 -11.39 8.29
C LYS A 159 3.23 -10.25 8.99
N TYR A 160 3.02 -9.14 8.30
CA TYR A 160 2.42 -7.96 8.91
C TYR A 160 0.92 -8.12 9.17
N ILE A 161 0.17 -8.78 8.29
CA ILE A 161 -1.25 -9.00 8.53
C ILE A 161 -1.50 -9.97 9.69
N ASN A 162 -0.65 -10.97 9.88
CA ASN A 162 -0.71 -11.86 11.03
C ASN A 162 -0.43 -11.10 12.34
N LEU A 163 0.52 -10.18 12.35
CA LEU A 163 0.78 -9.33 13.52
C LEU A 163 -0.41 -8.40 13.82
N GLU A 164 -1.06 -7.87 12.78
CA GLU A 164 -2.26 -7.03 12.95
C GLU A 164 -3.43 -7.85 13.49
N TYR A 165 -3.62 -9.06 13.00
CA TYR A 165 -4.64 -9.96 13.51
C TYR A 165 -4.42 -10.34 14.98
N GLN A 166 -3.20 -10.70 15.37
CA GLN A 166 -2.86 -10.99 16.78
C GLN A 166 -3.14 -9.80 17.70
N LYS A 167 -2.85 -8.58 17.25
CA LYS A 167 -3.18 -7.35 18.02
C LYS A 167 -4.69 -7.16 18.16
N LEU A 168 -5.47 -7.48 17.14
CA LEU A 168 -6.93 -7.39 17.16
C LEU A 168 -7.50 -8.41 18.16
N GLU A 169 -7.06 -9.68 18.10
CA GLU A 169 -7.47 -10.73 19.03
C GLU A 169 -7.19 -10.33 20.48
N LEU A 170 -5.97 -9.87 20.76
CA LEU A 170 -5.59 -9.41 22.10
C LEU A 170 -6.46 -8.24 22.58
N LYS A 171 -6.73 -7.27 21.72
CA LYS A 171 -7.60 -6.14 22.04
C LYS A 171 -9.02 -6.60 22.37
N ASN A 172 -9.58 -7.52 21.57
CA ASN A 172 -10.92 -8.05 21.78
C ASN A 172 -10.99 -8.85 23.10
N ASP A 173 -9.98 -9.65 23.42
CA ASP A 173 -9.89 -10.40 24.67
C ASP A 173 -9.83 -9.47 25.89
N ILE A 174 -8.99 -8.43 25.86
CA ILE A 174 -8.91 -7.43 26.94
C ILE A 174 -10.27 -6.74 27.13
N GLN A 175 -10.92 -6.32 26.03
CA GLN A 175 -12.24 -5.66 26.11
C GLN A 175 -13.32 -6.59 26.69
N SER A 176 -13.29 -7.88 26.37
CA SER A 176 -14.23 -8.85 26.91
C SER A 176 -14.06 -9.06 28.41
N ARG A 177 -12.82 -9.10 28.90
CA ARG A 177 -12.51 -9.21 30.34
C ARG A 177 -13.01 -7.98 31.12
N VAL A 178 -12.73 -6.78 30.62
CA VAL A 178 -13.17 -5.53 31.26
C VAL A 178 -14.69 -5.36 31.30
N ARG A 179 -15.44 -6.01 30.40
CA ARG A 179 -16.91 -5.96 30.41
C ARG A 179 -17.54 -6.99 31.36
N ASN A 180 -16.80 -8.01 31.75
CA ASN A 180 -17.28 -9.09 32.61
C ASN A 180 -16.92 -8.86 34.09
N ASP A 181 -16.13 -7.85 34.40
CA ASP A 181 -15.87 -7.30 35.75
C ASP A 181 -16.79 -6.12 36.05
#